data_bbd26c6d41ff7bf3d7af2c59a2c73c34
#
_entry.id   bbd26c6d41ff7bf3d7af2c59a2c73c34
#
_cell.length_a   1.000
_cell.length_b   1.000
_cell.length_c   1.000
_cell.angle_alpha   90.00
_cell.angle_beta   90.00
_cell.angle_gamma   90.00
#
_symmetry.space_group_name_H-M   'P 1'
#
loop_
_entity.id
_entity.type
_entity.pdbx_description
1 polymer ?
#
loop_
_entity_poly.entity_id
_entity_poly.type
_entity_poly.pdbx_seq_one_letter_code
_entity_poly.pdbx_strand_id
1 'polypeptide(L)'
;MVFRYARHTQNLEKLIGFYTKVLDFKVLGDFKEHNGYDGVFLGKENENWHLEFTQDNNIPESKSDDDDILVFYPELLEEFQKIVANLELYKVPILDPKNPYWKENGICFEDYDHYKIIVSDVRITK
;
A
#
# COMPACT_ATOMS: atom_id res chain seq x y z
N MET A 1 21.15 -0.82 1.45
CA MET A 1 20.30 -1.93 0.98
C MET A 1 18.97 -1.37 0.50
N VAL A 2 18.51 -1.78 -0.66
CA VAL A 2 17.20 -1.39 -1.20
C VAL A 2 16.28 -2.60 -1.12
N PHE A 3 15.03 -2.38 -0.75
CA PHE A 3 14.05 -3.45 -0.59
C PHE A 3 12.86 -3.23 -1.52
N ARG A 4 12.43 -4.30 -2.17
CA ARG A 4 11.23 -4.32 -3.02
C ARG A 4 10.31 -5.45 -2.58
N TYR A 5 9.03 -5.14 -2.45
CA TYR A 5 8.00 -6.15 -2.30
C TYR A 5 7.15 -6.17 -3.57
N ALA A 6 7.08 -7.33 -4.20
CA ALA A 6 6.36 -7.48 -5.46
C ALA A 6 5.12 -8.35 -5.26
N ARG A 7 4.02 -7.95 -5.87
CA ARG A 7 2.76 -8.68 -5.78
C ARG A 7 2.03 -8.64 -7.09
N HIS A 8 1.36 -9.74 -7.43
CA HIS A 8 0.58 -9.85 -8.66
C HIS A 8 -0.86 -9.39 -8.41
N THR A 9 -1.47 -8.75 -9.40
CA THR A 9 -2.85 -8.27 -9.33
C THR A 9 -3.58 -8.57 -10.65
N GLN A 10 -4.89 -8.57 -10.59
CA GLN A 10 -5.70 -8.65 -11.80
C GLN A 10 -6.12 -7.25 -12.30
N ASN A 11 -5.82 -6.18 -11.58
CA ASN A 11 -6.18 -4.83 -12.00
C ASN A 11 -5.15 -3.81 -11.55
N LEU A 12 -4.13 -3.63 -12.38
CA LEU A 12 -3.02 -2.74 -12.09
C LEU A 12 -3.46 -1.27 -11.94
N GLU A 13 -4.36 -0.84 -12.81
CA GLU A 13 -4.86 0.54 -12.81
C GLU A 13 -5.55 0.89 -11.48
N LYS A 14 -6.34 -0.02 -10.93
CA LYS A 14 -7.03 0.19 -9.66
C LYS A 14 -6.05 0.28 -8.49
N LEU A 15 -4.99 -0.55 -8.50
CA LEU A 15 -3.96 -0.47 -7.47
C LEU A 15 -3.18 0.84 -7.56
N ILE A 16 -2.81 1.26 -8.76
CA ILE A 16 -2.13 2.55 -8.96
C ILE A 16 -2.99 3.67 -8.38
N GLY A 17 -4.28 3.68 -8.72
CA GLY A 17 -5.21 4.69 -8.22
C GLY A 17 -5.28 4.71 -6.69
N PHE A 18 -5.37 3.53 -6.08
CA PHE A 18 -5.45 3.44 -4.63
C PHE A 18 -4.19 3.97 -3.94
N TYR A 19 -3.02 3.46 -4.33
CA TYR A 19 -1.77 3.81 -3.65
C TYR A 19 -1.36 5.27 -3.88
N THR A 20 -1.65 5.83 -5.05
CA THR A 20 -1.32 7.23 -5.32
C THR A 20 -2.29 8.19 -4.63
N LYS A 21 -3.58 7.87 -4.59
CA LYS A 21 -4.59 8.77 -4.00
C LYS A 21 -4.63 8.67 -2.48
N VAL A 22 -4.59 7.47 -1.93
CA VAL A 22 -4.74 7.25 -0.49
C VAL A 22 -3.44 7.47 0.24
N LEU A 23 -2.36 6.82 -0.21
CA LEU A 23 -1.07 6.87 0.48
C LEU A 23 -0.12 7.94 -0.07
N ASP A 24 -0.55 8.67 -1.09
CA ASP A 24 0.26 9.72 -1.72
C ASP A 24 1.59 9.17 -2.27
N PHE A 25 1.59 7.92 -2.70
CA PHE A 25 2.74 7.32 -3.35
C PHE A 25 2.86 7.85 -4.77
N LYS A 26 4.07 7.74 -5.32
CA LYS A 26 4.37 8.14 -6.67
C LYS A 26 4.66 6.95 -7.55
N VAL A 27 4.35 7.06 -8.82
CA VAL A 27 4.80 6.08 -9.82
C VAL A 27 6.28 6.35 -10.05
N LEU A 28 7.11 5.41 -9.61
CA LEU A 28 8.57 5.53 -9.73
C LEU A 28 9.09 4.95 -11.04
N GLY A 29 8.28 4.16 -11.71
CA GLY A 29 8.60 3.56 -13.00
C GLY A 29 7.54 2.55 -13.38
N ASP A 30 7.59 2.11 -14.63
CA ASP A 30 6.66 1.08 -15.11
C ASP A 30 7.30 0.30 -16.26
N PHE A 31 6.64 -0.80 -16.64
CA PHE A 31 7.00 -1.54 -17.85
C PHE A 31 5.75 -2.20 -18.42
N LYS A 32 5.79 -2.44 -19.73
CA LYS A 32 4.70 -3.08 -20.44
C LYS A 32 5.19 -4.23 -21.29
N GLU A 33 4.41 -5.29 -21.30
CA GLU A 33 4.63 -6.47 -22.14
C GLU A 33 6.03 -7.05 -22.04
N HIS A 34 6.63 -6.96 -20.86
CA HIS A 34 7.91 -7.57 -20.60
C HIS A 34 7.69 -9.03 -20.20
N ASN A 35 8.00 -9.94 -21.12
CA ASN A 35 7.70 -11.38 -20.96
C ASN A 35 6.24 -11.66 -20.63
N GLY A 36 5.32 -10.86 -21.18
CA GLY A 36 3.88 -11.01 -20.94
C GLY A 36 3.36 -10.29 -19.72
N TYR A 37 4.22 -9.57 -18.97
CA TYR A 37 3.81 -8.82 -17.77
C TYR A 37 3.82 -7.33 -18.01
N ASP A 38 2.79 -6.68 -17.49
CA ASP A 38 2.82 -5.24 -17.23
C ASP A 38 3.18 -5.04 -15.76
N GLY A 39 3.81 -3.93 -15.43
CA GLY A 39 4.17 -3.66 -14.05
C GLY A 39 4.33 -2.18 -13.75
N VAL A 40 4.26 -1.86 -12.46
CA VAL A 40 4.44 -0.51 -11.95
C VAL A 40 5.24 -0.56 -10.66
N PHE A 41 6.09 0.45 -10.46
CA PHE A 41 6.80 0.65 -9.20
C PHE A 41 6.19 1.86 -8.49
N LEU A 42 5.80 1.66 -7.24
CA LEU A 42 5.12 2.67 -6.43
C LEU A 42 5.86 2.88 -5.12
N GLY A 43 5.96 4.11 -4.67
CA GLY A 43 6.58 4.44 -3.40
C GLY A 43 6.82 5.91 -3.24
N LYS A 44 7.81 6.24 -2.43
CA LYS A 44 8.23 7.63 -2.17
C LYS A 44 9.61 7.85 -2.79
N GLU A 45 9.85 9.05 -3.28
CA GLU A 45 11.18 9.44 -3.74
C GLU A 45 12.15 9.45 -2.57
N ASN A 46 13.39 9.08 -2.83
CA ASN A 46 14.50 9.06 -1.87
C ASN A 46 14.35 8.03 -0.74
N GLU A 47 13.51 7.03 -0.92
CA GLU A 47 13.39 5.91 0.01
C GLU A 47 14.15 4.69 -0.50
N ASN A 48 14.54 3.82 0.42
CA ASN A 48 15.27 2.59 0.11
C ASN A 48 14.35 1.39 -0.11
N TRP A 49 13.09 1.64 -0.33
CA TRP A 49 12.09 0.61 -0.57
C TRP A 49 11.07 1.08 -1.60
N HIS A 50 10.46 0.15 -2.27
CA HIS A 50 9.31 0.42 -3.11
C HIS A 50 8.47 -0.84 -3.29
N LEU A 51 7.26 -0.66 -3.75
CA LEU A 51 6.35 -1.76 -4.10
C LEU A 51 6.38 -1.95 -5.60
N GLU A 52 6.22 -3.19 -6.03
CA GLU A 52 6.02 -3.53 -7.44
C GLU A 52 4.70 -4.29 -7.57
N PHE A 53 3.86 -3.89 -8.50
CA PHE A 53 2.66 -4.65 -8.84
C PHE A 53 2.75 -5.07 -10.28
N THR A 54 2.45 -6.36 -10.54
CA THR A 54 2.48 -6.92 -11.88
C THR A 54 1.13 -7.47 -12.27
N GLN A 55 0.85 -7.48 -13.56
CA GLN A 55 -0.37 -8.02 -14.12
C GLN A 55 -0.06 -8.77 -15.42
N ASP A 56 -0.72 -9.91 -15.60
CA ASP A 56 -0.76 -10.63 -16.87
C ASP A 56 -2.21 -11.08 -17.10
N ASN A 57 -2.41 -12.11 -17.95
CA ASN A 57 -3.75 -12.61 -18.23
C ASN A 57 -4.28 -13.58 -17.17
N ASN A 58 -3.49 -13.88 -16.14
CA ASN A 58 -3.86 -14.84 -15.10
C ASN A 58 -4.34 -14.10 -13.86
N ILE A 59 -5.36 -14.67 -13.22
CA ILE A 59 -5.85 -14.17 -11.93
C ILE A 59 -4.94 -14.69 -10.83
N PRO A 60 -4.52 -13.84 -9.86
CA PRO A 60 -3.73 -14.31 -8.72
C PRO A 60 -4.46 -15.42 -7.96
N GLU A 61 -3.74 -16.47 -7.61
CA GLU A 61 -4.33 -17.64 -6.95
C GLU A 61 -4.34 -17.55 -5.44
N SER A 62 -3.36 -16.86 -4.87
CA SER A 62 -3.22 -16.79 -3.42
C SER A 62 -3.93 -15.58 -2.84
N LYS A 63 -4.38 -15.72 -1.61
CA LYS A 63 -4.94 -14.63 -0.80
C LYS A 63 -4.03 -14.38 0.38
N SER A 64 -3.98 -13.13 0.84
CA SER A 64 -3.26 -12.81 2.06
C SER A 64 -4.01 -13.30 3.29
N ASP A 65 -3.27 -13.69 4.31
CA ASP A 65 -3.82 -13.91 5.65
C ASP A 65 -4.10 -12.54 6.29
N ASP A 66 -5.04 -12.49 7.25
CA ASP A 66 -5.39 -11.24 7.92
C ASP A 66 -4.23 -10.67 8.77
N ASP A 67 -3.25 -11.49 9.11
CA ASP A 67 -2.04 -11.04 9.81
C ASP A 67 -0.87 -10.75 8.86
N ASP A 68 -1.06 -10.90 7.54
CA ASP A 68 -0.09 -10.45 6.54
C ASP A 68 -0.38 -8.99 6.25
N ILE A 69 0.47 -8.11 6.75
CA ILE A 69 0.22 -6.68 6.69
C ILE A 69 1.41 -5.93 6.13
N LEU A 70 1.12 -4.83 5.44
CA LEU A 70 2.11 -3.83 5.11
C LEU A 70 1.98 -2.72 6.14
N VAL A 71 3.06 -2.38 6.81
CA VAL A 71 3.06 -1.31 7.81
C VAL A 71 3.88 -0.15 7.30
N PHE A 72 3.25 1.01 7.19
CA PHE A 72 3.93 2.24 6.83
C PHE A 72 3.99 3.16 8.05
N TYR A 73 5.15 3.75 8.27
CA TYR A 73 5.41 4.61 9.43
C TYR A 73 5.72 6.04 8.96
N PRO A 74 4.69 6.87 8.77
CA PRO A 74 4.97 8.29 8.57
C PRO A 74 5.78 8.84 9.74
N GLU A 75 6.78 9.65 9.43
CA GLU A 75 7.60 10.27 10.46
C GLU A 75 7.13 11.68 10.80
N LEU A 76 6.31 12.27 9.92
CA LEU A 76 5.76 13.61 10.11
C LEU A 76 4.26 13.53 10.37
N LEU A 77 3.80 14.30 11.34
CA LEU A 77 2.38 14.37 11.68
C LEU A 77 1.55 14.80 10.46
N GLU A 78 2.04 15.73 9.67
CA GLU A 78 1.34 16.21 8.46
C GLU A 78 1.10 15.11 7.45
N GLU A 79 2.07 14.23 7.26
CA GLU A 79 1.92 13.08 6.35
C GLU A 79 0.86 12.12 6.88
N PHE A 80 0.89 11.82 8.16
CA PHE A 80 -0.11 10.97 8.79
C PHE A 80 -1.52 11.56 8.64
N GLN A 81 -1.67 12.85 8.95
CA GLN A 81 -2.96 13.53 8.87
C GLN A 81 -3.49 13.56 7.43
N LYS A 82 -2.62 13.72 6.45
CA LYS A 82 -3.01 13.71 5.04
C LYS A 82 -3.56 12.34 4.64
N ILE A 83 -2.92 11.27 5.10
CA ILE A 83 -3.41 9.91 4.81
C ILE A 83 -4.78 9.70 5.45
N VAL A 84 -4.97 10.12 6.68
CA VAL A 84 -6.27 10.03 7.36
C VAL A 84 -7.35 10.78 6.58
N ALA A 85 -7.03 11.99 6.13
CA ALA A 85 -7.95 12.79 5.34
C ALA A 85 -8.29 12.12 3.99
N ASN A 86 -7.29 11.49 3.36
CA ASN A 86 -7.51 10.77 2.11
C ASN A 86 -8.39 9.54 2.29
N LEU A 87 -8.20 8.80 3.39
CA LEU A 87 -9.05 7.64 3.70
C LEU A 87 -10.52 8.06 3.78
N GLU A 88 -10.79 9.19 4.42
CA GLU A 88 -12.14 9.73 4.52
C GLU A 88 -12.65 10.23 3.16
N LEU A 89 -11.82 10.99 2.45
CA LEU A 89 -12.18 11.55 1.14
C LEU A 89 -12.58 10.48 0.13
N TYR A 90 -11.81 9.41 0.08
CA TYR A 90 -12.04 8.30 -0.85
C TYR A 90 -12.91 7.19 -0.27
N LYS A 91 -13.47 7.41 0.91
CA LYS A 91 -14.41 6.49 1.57
C LYS A 91 -13.83 5.08 1.75
N VAL A 92 -12.58 5.01 2.15
CA VAL A 92 -11.92 3.74 2.45
C VAL A 92 -12.36 3.29 3.84
N PRO A 93 -12.96 2.09 3.98
CA PRO A 93 -13.40 1.62 5.29
C PRO A 93 -12.21 1.39 6.23
N ILE A 94 -12.35 1.84 7.47
CA ILE A 94 -11.39 1.54 8.52
C ILE A 94 -11.80 0.19 9.14
N LEU A 95 -10.83 -0.70 9.24
CA LEU A 95 -11.05 -2.07 9.69
C LEU A 95 -10.47 -2.31 11.08
N ASP A 96 -11.04 -3.28 11.80
CA ASP A 96 -10.43 -3.76 13.04
C ASP A 96 -9.26 -4.68 12.67
N PRO A 97 -8.04 -4.39 13.12
CA PRO A 97 -6.91 -5.27 12.85
C PRO A 97 -7.05 -6.56 13.66
N LYS A 98 -6.64 -7.67 13.07
CA LYS A 98 -6.67 -8.96 13.75
C LYS A 98 -5.73 -8.97 14.94
N ASN A 99 -4.53 -8.40 14.77
CA ASN A 99 -3.56 -8.26 15.86
C ASN A 99 -3.90 -7.01 16.68
N PRO A 100 -4.27 -7.18 17.98
CA PRO A 100 -4.71 -6.05 18.81
C PRO A 100 -3.68 -4.94 18.99
N TYR A 101 -2.39 -5.26 18.81
CA TYR A 101 -1.33 -4.25 18.88
C TYR A 101 -1.62 -3.08 17.95
N TRP A 102 -2.10 -3.37 16.75
CA TRP A 102 -2.32 -2.33 15.75
C TRP A 102 -3.59 -1.52 15.98
N LYS A 103 -4.47 -1.98 16.84
CA LYS A 103 -5.67 -1.23 17.19
C LYS A 103 -5.32 0.09 17.88
N GLU A 104 -4.29 0.09 18.71
CA GLU A 104 -3.83 1.28 19.44
C GLU A 104 -2.68 1.99 18.75
N ASN A 105 -1.99 1.34 17.83
CA ASN A 105 -0.75 1.83 17.25
C ASN A 105 -0.83 2.10 15.75
N GLY A 106 -2.04 2.16 15.20
CA GLY A 106 -2.19 2.46 13.79
C GLY A 106 -3.63 2.43 13.32
N ILE A 107 -3.79 2.68 12.04
CA ILE A 107 -5.07 2.63 11.35
C ILE A 107 -4.98 1.49 10.34
N CYS A 108 -5.98 0.59 10.34
CA CYS A 108 -6.03 -0.56 9.46
C CYS A 108 -7.06 -0.36 8.35
N PHE A 109 -6.67 -0.69 7.14
CA PHE A 109 -7.57 -0.67 5.99
C PHE A 109 -7.05 -1.67 4.95
N GLU A 110 -7.76 -1.79 3.84
CA GLU A 110 -7.38 -2.72 2.77
C GLU A 110 -7.13 -1.97 1.47
N ASP A 111 -6.22 -2.50 0.64
CA ASP A 111 -6.09 -2.01 -0.72
C ASP A 111 -7.17 -2.64 -1.62
N TYR A 112 -7.11 -2.35 -2.94
CA TYR A 112 -8.08 -2.86 -3.90
C TYR A 112 -8.15 -4.39 -3.92
N ASP A 113 -7.05 -5.07 -3.65
CA ASP A 113 -6.99 -6.53 -3.64
C ASP A 113 -7.24 -7.14 -2.26
N HIS A 114 -7.71 -6.32 -1.29
CA HIS A 114 -8.03 -6.73 0.07
C HIS A 114 -6.82 -7.15 0.91
N TYR A 115 -5.63 -6.66 0.55
CA TYR A 115 -4.44 -6.82 1.39
C TYR A 115 -4.47 -5.77 2.49
N LYS A 116 -4.17 -6.21 3.72
CA LYS A 116 -4.22 -5.33 4.90
C LYS A 116 -3.04 -4.37 4.91
N ILE A 117 -3.35 -3.12 5.23
CA ILE A 117 -2.39 -2.06 5.38
C ILE A 117 -2.58 -1.41 6.74
N ILE A 118 -1.47 -1.16 7.42
CA ILE A 118 -1.44 -0.37 8.64
C ILE A 118 -0.64 0.89 8.37
N VAL A 119 -1.20 2.03 8.75
CA VAL A 119 -0.45 3.28 8.83
C VAL A 119 -0.32 3.63 10.31
N SER A 120 0.90 3.68 10.80
CA SER A 120 1.19 3.81 12.22
C SER A 120 1.78 5.17 12.54
N ASP A 121 1.37 5.74 13.67
CA ASP A 121 1.86 7.03 14.16
C ASP A 121 2.99 6.89 15.20
N VAL A 122 3.44 5.67 15.47
CA VAL A 122 4.39 5.44 16.58
C VAL A 122 5.76 6.09 16.35
N ARG A 123 6.11 6.42 15.11
CA ARG A 123 7.40 7.07 14.79
C ARG A 123 7.29 8.58 14.64
N ILE A 124 6.11 9.13 14.86
CA ILE A 124 5.94 10.58 14.80
C ILE A 124 6.50 11.19 16.08
N THR A 125 7.39 12.13 15.91
CA THR A 125 7.97 12.88 17.04
C THR A 125 6.93 13.86 17.56
N LYS A 126 6.65 13.77 18.84
CA LYS A 126 5.67 14.64 19.51
C LYS A 126 6.35 15.69 20.35
#